data_81da1e122d1a566ef2f180c88519b1d9
#
_entry.id   81da1e122d1a566ef2f180c88519b1d9
#
_cell.length_a   1.000
_cell.length_b   1.000
_cell.length_c   1.000
_cell.angle_alpha   90.00
_cell.angle_beta   90.00
_cell.angle_gamma   90.00
#
_symmetry.space_group_name_H-M   'P 1'
#
loop_
_entity.id
_entity.type
_entity.pdbx_description
1 polymer ?
#
loop_
_entity_poly.entity_id
_entity_poly.type
_entity_poly.pdbx_seq_one_letter_code
_entity_poly.pdbx_strand_id
1 'polypeptide(L)'
;MTRFAPLALVLLLAACASGPGTQADALDRALYDYSAAIRWNNFEVAAESVDPATLAREPLTPFELERLKQVQVTGYTVVASRPTPDGGVVREVEVRLVNVHTQTERVARVRETWRWDEPSQRWVQSDGLPRFAND
;
A
#
# COMPACT_ATOMS: atom_id res chain seq x y z
N MET A 1 -3.31 63.83 27.07
CA MET A 1 -4.41 62.84 27.17
C MET A 1 -4.31 61.90 26.01
N THR A 2 -3.52 60.88 26.16
CA THR A 2 -3.23 59.90 25.10
C THR A 2 -3.79 58.59 25.51
N ARG A 3 -4.84 58.16 24.79
CA ARG A 3 -5.46 56.87 24.97
C ARG A 3 -4.73 55.84 24.11
N PHE A 4 -3.92 55.02 24.72
CA PHE A 4 -3.37 53.84 24.09
C PHE A 4 -4.36 52.72 24.24
N ALA A 5 -4.93 52.30 23.12
CA ALA A 5 -5.66 51.05 23.02
C ALA A 5 -4.67 49.92 22.83
N PRO A 6 -4.70 48.88 23.64
CA PRO A 6 -3.89 47.71 23.36
C PRO A 6 -4.49 46.92 22.20
N LEU A 7 -3.73 46.81 21.15
CA LEU A 7 -3.99 45.92 20.02
C LEU A 7 -3.84 44.51 20.50
N ALA A 8 -4.98 43.89 20.80
CA ALA A 8 -5.01 42.45 21.07
C ALA A 8 -4.76 41.70 19.74
N LEU A 9 -3.52 41.39 19.49
CA LEU A 9 -3.12 40.51 18.40
C LEU A 9 -3.49 39.10 18.78
N VAL A 10 -4.65 38.66 18.29
CA VAL A 10 -5.09 37.27 18.39
C VAL A 10 -4.24 36.46 17.42
N LEU A 11 -3.24 35.81 17.95
CA LEU A 11 -2.53 34.73 17.26
C LEU A 11 -3.47 33.48 17.18
N LEU A 12 -4.28 33.46 16.15
CA LEU A 12 -4.89 32.23 15.67
C LEU A 12 -3.87 31.47 14.83
N LEU A 13 -2.91 30.86 15.48
CA LEU A 13 -2.00 29.92 14.85
C LEU A 13 -2.59 28.54 14.90
N ALA A 14 -3.19 28.19 13.75
CA ALA A 14 -2.93 26.96 13.04
C ALA A 14 -2.95 25.71 13.89
N ALA A 15 -4.14 25.19 14.14
CA ALA A 15 -4.31 23.76 14.17
C ALA A 15 -3.84 23.23 12.81
N CYS A 16 -2.58 22.90 12.69
CA CYS A 16 -2.05 22.18 11.55
C CYS A 16 -2.75 20.82 11.52
N ALA A 17 -3.63 20.73 10.64
CA ALA A 17 -4.43 19.67 10.19
C ALA A 17 -3.70 18.33 10.10
N SER A 18 -3.83 17.53 11.13
CA SER A 18 -3.85 16.08 10.97
C SER A 18 -5.26 15.69 10.51
N GLY A 19 -5.64 16.19 9.34
CA GLY A 19 -6.98 15.99 8.82
C GLY A 19 -7.08 14.76 7.93
N PRO A 20 -8.31 14.37 7.52
CA PRO A 20 -8.57 13.25 6.59
C PRO A 20 -7.75 13.33 5.31
N GLY A 21 -7.41 14.53 4.82
CA GLY A 21 -6.56 14.73 3.65
C GLY A 21 -5.15 14.17 3.80
N THR A 22 -4.54 14.24 4.98
CA THR A 22 -3.20 13.69 5.24
C THR A 22 -3.18 12.17 5.17
N GLN A 23 -4.23 11.50 5.66
CA GLN A 23 -4.36 10.04 5.53
C GLN A 23 -4.62 9.63 4.08
N ALA A 24 -5.41 10.38 3.34
CA ALA A 24 -5.66 10.12 1.93
C ALA A 24 -4.38 10.26 1.10
N ASP A 25 -3.60 11.31 1.31
CA ASP A 25 -2.31 11.49 0.65
C ASP A 25 -1.32 10.37 1.01
N ALA A 26 -1.33 9.93 2.27
CA ALA A 26 -0.51 8.81 2.72
C ALA A 26 -0.96 7.48 2.07
N LEU A 27 -2.25 7.28 1.85
CA LEU A 27 -2.77 6.12 1.12
C LEU A 27 -2.29 6.13 -0.33
N ASP A 28 -2.42 7.25 -1.02
CA ASP A 28 -1.98 7.35 -2.41
C ASP A 28 -0.50 7.01 -2.57
N ARG A 29 0.34 7.49 -1.65
CA ARG A 29 1.77 7.13 -1.62
C ARG A 29 1.98 5.63 -1.35
N ALA A 30 1.29 5.07 -0.36
CA ALA A 30 1.41 3.65 -0.03
C ALA A 30 1.00 2.75 -1.21
N LEU A 31 -0.09 3.08 -1.89
CA LEU A 31 -0.56 2.37 -3.08
C LEU A 31 0.44 2.47 -4.23
N TYR A 32 1.01 3.65 -4.45
CA TYR A 32 2.01 3.88 -5.48
C TYR A 32 3.29 3.08 -5.21
N ASP A 33 3.84 3.18 -4.00
CA ASP A 33 5.09 2.52 -3.62
C ASP A 33 4.96 1.00 -3.69
N TYR A 34 3.85 0.45 -3.18
CA TYR A 34 3.57 -0.98 -3.27
C TYR A 34 3.44 -1.46 -4.72
N SER A 35 2.67 -0.75 -5.54
CA SER A 35 2.49 -1.11 -6.94
C SER A 35 3.81 -1.05 -7.72
N ALA A 36 4.66 -0.07 -7.42
CA ALA A 36 5.99 0.03 -8.01
C ALA A 36 6.89 -1.14 -7.58
N ALA A 37 6.88 -1.49 -6.31
CA ALA A 37 7.65 -2.64 -5.81
C ALA A 37 7.22 -3.95 -6.50
N ILE A 38 5.92 -4.18 -6.66
CA ILE A 38 5.42 -5.37 -7.39
C ILE A 38 5.84 -5.33 -8.87
N ARG A 39 5.68 -4.19 -9.56
CA ARG A 39 6.06 -4.06 -10.98
C ARG A 39 7.52 -4.33 -11.24
N TRP A 40 8.39 -3.98 -10.30
CA TRP A 40 9.83 -4.15 -10.41
C TRP A 40 10.32 -5.46 -9.78
N ASN A 41 9.41 -6.38 -9.44
CA ASN A 41 9.74 -7.65 -8.78
C ASN A 41 10.51 -7.49 -7.45
N ASN A 42 10.36 -6.34 -6.80
CA ASN A 42 10.98 -6.08 -5.51
C ASN A 42 10.03 -6.49 -4.36
N PHE A 43 9.86 -7.79 -4.21
CA PHE A 43 8.90 -8.35 -3.25
C PHE A 43 9.32 -8.14 -1.78
N GLU A 44 10.59 -7.97 -1.52
CA GLU A 44 11.09 -7.63 -0.17
C GLU A 44 10.62 -6.23 0.24
N VAL A 45 10.72 -5.26 -0.66
CA VAL A 45 10.19 -3.90 -0.44
C VAL A 45 8.66 -3.91 -0.37
N ALA A 46 7.99 -4.68 -1.22
CA ALA A 46 6.53 -4.81 -1.16
C ALA A 46 6.07 -5.38 0.20
N ALA A 47 6.83 -6.31 0.77
CA ALA A 47 6.55 -6.89 2.08
C ALA A 47 6.55 -5.86 3.22
N GLU A 48 7.29 -4.77 3.09
CA GLU A 48 7.31 -3.69 4.08
C GLU A 48 5.94 -3.00 4.24
N SER A 49 5.10 -3.06 3.21
CA SER A 49 3.74 -2.54 3.23
C SER A 49 2.72 -3.52 3.80
N VAL A 50 3.09 -4.77 3.99
CA VAL A 50 2.18 -5.80 4.50
C VAL A 50 2.05 -5.67 6.02
N ASP A 51 0.83 -5.90 6.50
CA ASP A 51 0.56 -5.95 7.94
C ASP A 51 1.50 -6.94 8.64
N PRO A 52 2.22 -6.51 9.68
CA PRO A 52 3.13 -7.39 10.42
C PRO A 52 2.47 -8.67 10.94
N ALA A 53 1.20 -8.62 11.35
CA ALA A 53 0.46 -9.80 11.78
C ALA A 53 0.23 -10.78 10.62
N THR A 54 0.01 -10.29 9.42
CA THR A 54 -0.11 -11.12 8.22
C THR A 54 1.24 -11.75 7.85
N LEU A 55 2.33 -10.97 7.88
CA LEU A 55 3.67 -11.50 7.64
C LEU A 55 4.10 -12.55 8.68
N ALA A 56 3.64 -12.42 9.94
CA ALA A 56 3.93 -13.41 10.98
C ALA A 56 3.26 -14.76 10.67
N ARG A 57 2.07 -14.74 10.07
CA ARG A 57 1.36 -15.96 9.65
C ARG A 57 1.87 -16.53 8.33
N GLU A 58 2.26 -15.65 7.43
CA GLU A 58 2.66 -15.95 6.06
C GLU A 58 3.99 -15.26 5.74
N PRO A 59 5.10 -15.70 6.35
CA PRO A 59 6.37 -15.02 6.20
C PRO A 59 6.92 -15.13 4.78
N LEU A 60 7.62 -14.08 4.35
CA LEU A 60 8.42 -14.11 3.14
C LEU A 60 9.72 -14.87 3.43
N THR A 61 9.65 -16.20 3.36
CA THR A 61 10.82 -17.05 3.54
C THR A 61 11.73 -17.00 2.32
N PRO A 62 13.02 -17.40 2.44
CA PRO A 62 13.89 -17.54 1.28
C PRO A 62 13.29 -18.44 0.19
N PHE A 63 12.56 -19.49 0.57
CA PHE A 63 11.88 -20.37 -0.37
C PHE A 63 10.77 -19.65 -1.14
N GLU A 64 9.92 -18.90 -0.44
CA GLU A 64 8.87 -18.09 -1.08
C GLU A 64 9.46 -17.01 -2.00
N LEU A 65 10.54 -16.38 -1.58
CA LEU A 65 11.23 -15.39 -2.39
C LEU A 65 11.80 -16.00 -3.68
N GLU A 66 12.41 -17.18 -3.61
CA GLU A 66 12.91 -17.89 -4.80
C GLU A 66 11.75 -18.29 -5.74
N ARG A 67 10.60 -18.65 -5.21
CA ARG A 67 9.40 -18.91 -6.03
C ARG A 67 8.93 -17.65 -6.76
N LEU A 68 8.90 -16.51 -6.08
CA LEU A 68 8.52 -15.23 -6.66
C LEU A 68 9.50 -14.79 -7.76
N LYS A 69 10.77 -15.12 -7.64
CA LYS A 69 11.79 -14.83 -8.66
C LYS A 69 11.63 -15.62 -9.96
N GLN A 70 10.80 -16.67 -9.98
CA GLN A 70 10.54 -17.45 -11.19
C GLN A 70 9.57 -16.77 -12.15
N VAL A 71 8.93 -15.72 -11.71
CA VAL A 71 8.04 -14.90 -12.53
C VAL A 71 8.55 -13.48 -12.64
N GLN A 72 8.30 -12.86 -13.78
CA GLN A 72 8.51 -11.44 -13.97
C GLN A 72 7.16 -10.76 -14.16
N VAL A 73 6.93 -9.71 -13.41
CA VAL A 73 5.76 -8.86 -13.58
C VAL A 73 5.96 -7.98 -14.80
N THR A 74 5.05 -8.07 -15.75
CA THR A 74 5.05 -7.27 -16.98
C THR A 74 3.91 -6.26 -17.04
N GLY A 75 2.96 -6.35 -16.13
CA GLY A 75 1.86 -5.41 -16.02
C GLY A 75 1.17 -5.47 -14.66
N TYR A 76 0.63 -4.34 -14.26
CA TYR A 76 -0.12 -4.19 -13.03
C TYR A 76 -1.25 -3.20 -13.29
N THR A 77 -2.48 -3.68 -13.26
CA THR A 77 -3.67 -2.89 -13.60
C THR A 77 -4.73 -3.01 -12.52
N VAL A 78 -5.09 -1.91 -11.92
CA VAL A 78 -6.21 -1.86 -10.98
C VAL A 78 -7.51 -1.92 -11.78
N VAL A 79 -8.28 -2.98 -11.60
CA VAL A 79 -9.54 -3.18 -12.32
C VAL A 79 -10.76 -2.75 -11.51
N ALA A 80 -10.65 -2.73 -10.20
CA ALA A 80 -11.68 -2.23 -9.29
C ALA A 80 -11.07 -1.68 -8.00
N SER A 81 -11.70 -0.66 -7.45
CA SER A 81 -11.34 -0.08 -6.17
C SER A 81 -12.61 0.34 -5.43
N ARG A 82 -12.76 -0.08 -4.18
CA ARG A 82 -13.94 0.21 -3.37
C ARG A 82 -13.52 0.61 -1.95
N PRO A 83 -14.16 1.62 -1.36
CA PRO A 83 -13.97 1.92 0.05
C PRO A 83 -14.52 0.78 0.92
N THR A 84 -13.92 0.58 2.09
CA THR A 84 -14.44 -0.31 3.13
C THR A 84 -15.17 0.49 4.21
N PRO A 85 -16.11 -0.13 4.98
CA PRO A 85 -16.85 0.58 6.03
C PRO A 85 -15.97 1.18 7.14
N ASP A 86 -14.77 0.64 7.34
CA ASP A 86 -13.80 1.11 8.34
C ASP A 86 -12.85 2.21 7.83
N GLY A 87 -13.11 2.76 6.64
CA GLY A 87 -12.31 3.83 6.06
C GLY A 87 -11.10 3.36 5.25
N GLY A 88 -10.95 2.06 5.04
CA GLY A 88 -9.93 1.49 4.18
C GLY A 88 -10.35 1.41 2.71
N VAL A 89 -9.62 0.63 1.93
CA VAL A 89 -9.91 0.39 0.52
C VAL A 89 -9.59 -1.06 0.14
N VAL A 90 -10.46 -1.65 -0.67
CA VAL A 90 -10.20 -2.93 -1.34
C VAL A 90 -9.98 -2.68 -2.82
N ARG A 91 -8.90 -3.21 -3.35
CA ARG A 91 -8.56 -3.15 -4.77
C ARG A 91 -8.52 -4.56 -5.34
N GLU A 92 -9.01 -4.70 -6.56
CA GLU A 92 -8.76 -5.87 -7.39
C GLU A 92 -7.79 -5.48 -8.48
N VAL A 93 -6.75 -6.27 -8.64
CA VAL A 93 -5.64 -5.97 -9.53
C VAL A 93 -5.39 -7.15 -10.45
N GLU A 94 -5.23 -6.88 -11.72
CA GLU A 94 -4.71 -7.84 -12.69
C GLU A 94 -3.20 -7.65 -12.82
N VAL A 95 -2.46 -8.70 -12.52
CA VAL A 95 -1.01 -8.73 -12.64
C VAL A 95 -0.65 -9.65 -13.81
N ARG A 96 0.03 -9.10 -14.80
CA ARG A 96 0.57 -9.88 -15.93
C ARG A 96 1.93 -10.41 -15.55
N LEU A 97 2.14 -11.68 -15.80
CA LEU A 97 3.32 -12.41 -15.40
C LEU A 97 3.90 -13.17 -16.59
N VAL A 98 5.21 -13.26 -16.63
CA VAL A 98 5.95 -14.16 -17.51
C VAL A 98 6.79 -15.08 -16.64
N ASN A 99 6.67 -16.39 -16.86
CA ASN A 99 7.61 -17.34 -16.27
C ASN A 99 8.98 -17.18 -16.94
N VAL A 100 10.02 -16.93 -16.15
CA VAL A 100 11.36 -16.63 -16.69
C VAL A 100 12.01 -17.83 -17.38
N HIS A 101 11.60 -19.06 -17.08
CA HIS A 101 12.14 -20.29 -17.67
C HIS A 101 11.39 -20.73 -18.94
N THR A 102 10.08 -20.64 -18.93
CA THR A 102 9.23 -21.13 -20.03
C THR A 102 8.77 -20.03 -20.97
N GLN A 103 8.93 -18.77 -20.60
CA GLN A 103 8.40 -17.59 -21.31
C GLN A 103 6.87 -17.62 -21.48
N THR A 104 6.18 -18.41 -20.66
CA THR A 104 4.72 -18.48 -20.69
C THR A 104 4.14 -17.27 -19.96
N GLU A 105 3.23 -16.57 -20.64
CA GLU A 105 2.49 -15.45 -20.06
C GLU A 105 1.21 -15.93 -19.39
N ARG A 106 0.84 -15.26 -18.30
CA ARG A 106 -0.45 -15.42 -17.66
C ARG A 106 -0.90 -14.15 -16.96
N VAL A 107 -2.17 -14.07 -16.63
CA VAL A 107 -2.75 -13.00 -15.81
C VAL A 107 -3.22 -13.60 -14.49
N ALA A 108 -2.75 -13.05 -13.40
CA ALA A 108 -3.24 -13.37 -12.07
C ALA A 108 -4.13 -12.24 -11.57
N ARG A 109 -5.26 -12.59 -10.95
CA ARG A 109 -6.07 -11.62 -10.20
C ARG A 109 -5.68 -11.70 -8.74
N VAL A 110 -5.35 -10.55 -8.20
CA VAL A 110 -4.99 -10.39 -6.78
C VAL A 110 -5.89 -9.37 -6.13
N ARG A 111 -6.17 -9.61 -4.86
CA ARG A 111 -6.92 -8.69 -4.02
C ARG A 111 -5.97 -8.02 -3.06
N GLU A 112 -6.17 -6.72 -2.88
CA GLU A 112 -5.42 -5.92 -1.93
C GLU A 112 -6.40 -5.19 -1.02
N THR A 113 -6.34 -5.48 0.27
CA THR A 113 -7.12 -4.77 1.28
C THR A 113 -6.17 -3.88 2.07
N TRP A 114 -6.44 -2.59 2.05
CA TRP A 114 -5.65 -1.58 2.73
C TRP A 114 -6.43 -1.01 3.91
N ARG A 115 -5.78 -0.93 5.04
CA ARG A 115 -6.32 -0.33 6.26
C ARG A 115 -5.31 0.61 6.91
N TRP A 116 -5.82 1.60 7.60
CA TRP A 116 -4.99 2.45 8.45
C TRP A 116 -4.63 1.68 9.72
N ASP A 117 -3.34 1.65 10.04
CA ASP A 117 -2.83 1.06 11.26
C ASP A 117 -2.51 2.17 12.26
N GLU A 118 -3.39 2.34 13.22
CA GLU A 118 -3.29 3.44 14.20
C GLU A 118 -2.01 3.37 15.04
N PRO A 119 -1.56 2.18 15.53
CA PRO A 119 -0.32 2.10 16.30
C PRO A 119 0.92 2.54 15.53
N SER A 120 1.03 2.19 14.26
CA SER A 120 2.19 2.53 13.42
C SER A 120 1.98 3.81 12.61
N GLN A 121 0.79 4.41 12.63
CA GLN A 121 0.43 5.62 11.87
C GLN A 121 0.74 5.49 10.38
N ARG A 122 0.38 4.36 9.80
CA ARG A 122 0.58 4.09 8.37
C ARG A 122 -0.49 3.18 7.78
N TRP A 123 -0.59 3.18 6.48
CA TRP A 123 -1.41 2.24 5.73
C TRP A 123 -0.70 0.91 5.61
N VAL A 124 -1.41 -0.17 5.85
CA VAL A 124 -0.91 -1.54 5.71
C VAL A 124 -1.84 -2.36 4.83
N GLN A 125 -1.24 -3.26 4.08
CA GLN A 125 -1.95 -4.22 3.24
C GLN A 125 -2.15 -5.52 4.01
N SER A 126 -3.39 -5.98 4.16
CA SER A 126 -3.74 -7.07 5.06
C SER A 126 -3.87 -8.44 4.41
N ASP A 127 -3.89 -8.53 3.09
CA ASP A 127 -4.03 -9.81 2.37
C ASP A 127 -2.69 -10.56 2.18
N GLY A 128 -1.57 -9.90 2.44
CA GLY A 128 -0.24 -10.45 2.21
C GLY A 128 0.29 -10.24 0.80
N LEU A 129 1.49 -10.72 0.54
CA LEU A 129 2.08 -10.65 -0.80
C LEU A 129 1.31 -11.52 -1.79
N PRO A 130 1.26 -11.13 -3.07
CA PRO A 130 0.61 -11.93 -4.08
C PRO A 130 1.23 -13.33 -4.15
N ARG A 131 0.38 -14.34 -4.11
CA ARG A 131 0.78 -15.70 -4.39
C ARG A 131 0.46 -16.00 -5.84
N PHE A 132 1.46 -15.96 -6.66
CA PHE A 132 1.34 -16.37 -8.04
C PHE A 132 1.44 -17.91 -8.07
N ALA A 133 0.31 -18.57 -7.73
CA ALA A 133 0.28 -20.01 -7.75
C ALA A 133 0.68 -20.52 -9.13
N ASN A 134 1.58 -21.47 -9.13
CA ASN A 134 1.90 -22.22 -10.34
C ASN A 134 0.80 -23.27 -10.51
N ASP A 135 -0.18 -22.97 -11.36
CA ASP A 135 -1.08 -23.96 -11.92
C ASP A 135 -0.44 -24.59 -13.16
#